data_2e0176573e28054806af65e4cd0f3c14
#
_entry.id   2e0176573e28054806af65e4cd0f3c14
#
_cell.length_a   1.000
_cell.length_b   1.000
_cell.length_c   1.000
_cell.angle_alpha   90.00
_cell.angle_beta   90.00
_cell.angle_gamma   90.00
#
_symmetry.space_group_name_H-M   'P 1'
#
loop_
_entity.id
_entity.type
_entity.pdbx_description
1 polymer ?
#
loop_
_entity_poly.entity_id
_entity_poly.type
_entity_poly.pdbx_seq_one_letter_code
_entity_poly.pdbx_strand_id
1 'polypeptide(L)'
;MLTRTLLASAVLFALAPAAIAATPAIHAHRGGTVENGKARFAEESLAAYTSAARNGFVLEVDAKLSEDRVPIALHDATLDRTTNCSGELRTFTLAELSACRTDVLGSPGSPLPTRAAARPVALATIAQVLNFARRTGAKVNLEIKNVPSDPDFDSTPAYANRVMDVVLDSHIPGSQLLIQSFIPANLDVARQRMPRVATSLLSPQAINELFLQSAADNNYDFISPEWPVSADYVSRAHALGLDVAPFTLDAAADVRAAKRARAEALITDDPLMAGRALGLRPPRFFSATAFIDGRRLIATGDLLTPRGVSARQGCRGRITMRVMIGSRPARSVRGRLNRNCEFRFGTRRTPPRLGPPLVTIRFDGNAHLLPRLVGPQLAGLKPPVFTP
;
A
#
# COMPACT_ATOMS: atom_id res chain seq x y z
N MET A 1 -64.27 37.67 19.63
CA MET A 1 -63.83 36.27 19.74
C MET A 1 -63.01 35.92 18.50
N LEU A 2 -61.67 35.95 18.63
CA LEU A 2 -60.77 35.57 17.53
C LEU A 2 -60.14 34.21 17.89
N THR A 3 -60.49 33.20 17.14
CA THR A 3 -59.94 31.84 17.26
C THR A 3 -58.58 31.77 16.59
N ARG A 4 -57.50 31.55 17.35
CA ARG A 4 -56.16 31.30 16.83
C ARG A 4 -55.99 29.80 16.54
N THR A 5 -55.86 29.47 15.27
CA THR A 5 -55.47 28.13 14.82
C THR A 5 -53.96 27.95 14.90
N LEU A 6 -53.53 27.02 15.76
CA LEU A 6 -52.14 26.60 15.89
C LEU A 6 -51.85 25.55 14.78
N LEU A 7 -51.04 25.93 13.82
CA LEU A 7 -50.43 24.98 12.85
C LEU A 7 -49.21 24.30 13.50
N ALA A 8 -49.32 23.01 13.77
CA ALA A 8 -48.23 22.20 14.21
C ALA A 8 -47.38 21.77 12.98
N SER A 9 -46.21 22.34 12.84
CA SER A 9 -45.23 21.91 11.82
C SER A 9 -44.54 20.62 12.26
N ALA A 10 -44.89 19.51 11.63
CA ALA A 10 -44.19 18.24 11.78
C ALA A 10 -42.85 18.33 11.05
N VAL A 11 -41.77 18.36 11.82
CA VAL A 11 -40.39 18.23 11.26
C VAL A 11 -40.13 16.76 10.95
N LEU A 12 -40.24 16.39 9.68
CA LEU A 12 -39.78 15.09 9.21
C LEU A 12 -38.23 15.05 9.29
N PHE A 13 -37.70 14.34 10.26
CA PHE A 13 -36.30 13.91 10.23
C PHE A 13 -36.12 12.89 9.10
N ALA A 14 -35.65 13.34 7.95
CA ALA A 14 -35.19 12.45 6.89
C ALA A 14 -33.93 11.71 7.44
N LEU A 15 -34.10 10.43 7.78
CA LEU A 15 -32.96 9.53 8.02
C LEU A 15 -32.14 9.47 6.73
N ALA A 16 -31.01 10.17 6.68
CA ALA A 16 -30.06 10.00 5.62
C ALA A 16 -29.65 8.51 5.56
N PRO A 17 -29.66 7.87 4.38
CA PRO A 17 -29.23 6.48 4.28
C PRO A 17 -27.80 6.39 4.82
N ALA A 18 -27.59 5.48 5.79
CA ALA A 18 -26.28 5.22 6.35
C ALA A 18 -25.32 4.92 5.18
N ALA A 19 -24.36 5.79 4.94
CA ALA A 19 -23.33 5.57 3.94
C ALA A 19 -22.67 4.24 4.27
N ILE A 20 -22.72 3.28 3.33
CA ILE A 20 -22.04 2.00 3.48
C ILE A 20 -20.55 2.35 3.67
N ALA A 21 -20.02 2.04 4.86
CA ALA A 21 -18.63 2.32 5.20
C ALA A 21 -17.72 1.74 4.10
N ALA A 22 -16.86 2.56 3.56
CA ALA A 22 -15.88 2.12 2.55
C ALA A 22 -15.05 0.96 3.12
N THR A 23 -14.67 0.02 2.27
CA THR A 23 -13.77 -1.06 2.69
C THR A 23 -12.39 -0.47 2.99
N PRO A 24 -11.82 -0.69 4.18
CA PRO A 24 -10.51 -0.17 4.55
C PRO A 24 -9.43 -0.56 3.53
N ALA A 25 -8.49 0.33 3.26
CA ALA A 25 -7.27 0.00 2.54
C ALA A 25 -6.43 -0.96 3.39
N ILE A 26 -5.82 -1.96 2.76
CA ILE A 26 -4.95 -2.91 3.44
C ILE A 26 -3.50 -2.53 3.15
N HIS A 27 -2.76 -2.18 4.20
CA HIS A 27 -1.34 -1.94 4.13
C HIS A 27 -0.62 -3.23 4.56
N ALA A 28 0.22 -3.74 3.68
CA ALA A 28 1.02 -4.93 3.91
C ALA A 28 2.25 -4.55 4.74
N HIS A 29 2.17 -4.74 6.07
CA HIS A 29 3.21 -4.40 7.03
C HIS A 29 4.53 -5.06 6.64
N ARG A 30 5.58 -4.26 6.43
CA ARG A 30 6.91 -4.72 5.95
C ARG A 30 6.84 -5.60 4.71
N GLY A 31 5.85 -5.34 3.84
CA GLY A 31 5.55 -6.12 2.63
C GLY A 31 4.51 -7.23 2.80
N GLY A 32 4.00 -7.50 4.00
CA GLY A 32 3.07 -8.60 4.27
C GLY A 32 3.77 -9.96 4.27
N THR A 33 4.40 -10.30 5.39
CA THR A 33 5.30 -11.45 5.51
C THR A 33 4.57 -12.78 5.60
N VAL A 34 3.27 -12.75 5.95
CA VAL A 34 2.44 -13.91 6.27
C VAL A 34 1.43 -14.20 5.17
N GLU A 35 1.28 -15.46 4.84
CA GLU A 35 0.24 -15.95 3.97
C GLU A 35 -0.39 -17.23 4.54
N ASN A 36 -1.71 -17.20 4.78
CA ASN A 36 -2.44 -18.31 5.38
C ASN A 36 -1.87 -18.78 6.74
N GLY A 37 -1.50 -17.81 7.60
CA GLY A 37 -0.96 -18.07 8.92
C GLY A 37 0.46 -18.66 8.94
N LYS A 38 1.22 -18.54 7.85
CA LYS A 38 2.60 -19.02 7.74
C LYS A 38 3.50 -17.92 7.21
N ALA A 39 4.69 -17.78 7.79
CA ALA A 39 5.73 -16.93 7.24
C ALA A 39 6.05 -17.38 5.80
N ARG A 40 5.92 -16.47 4.85
CA ARG A 40 6.05 -16.75 3.41
C ARG A 40 7.17 -15.97 2.76
N PHE A 41 7.37 -14.75 3.21
CA PHE A 41 8.36 -13.82 2.66
C PHE A 41 9.22 -13.27 3.80
N ALA A 42 10.48 -12.95 3.49
CA ALA A 42 11.28 -12.11 4.37
C ALA A 42 10.66 -10.71 4.43
N GLU A 43 10.56 -10.14 5.63
CA GLU A 43 10.11 -8.76 5.79
C GLU A 43 11.04 -7.81 5.03
N GLU A 44 10.53 -6.66 4.62
CA GLU A 44 11.26 -5.62 3.89
C GLU A 44 11.90 -6.10 2.56
N SER A 45 11.45 -7.24 2.02
CA SER A 45 12.02 -7.77 0.78
C SER A 45 11.21 -7.37 -0.46
N LEU A 46 11.91 -7.21 -1.61
CA LEU A 46 11.25 -6.99 -2.90
C LEU A 46 10.30 -8.14 -3.27
N ALA A 47 10.50 -9.34 -2.74
CA ALA A 47 9.60 -10.47 -2.95
C ALA A 47 8.25 -10.25 -2.22
N ALA A 48 8.30 -9.80 -0.95
CA ALA A 48 7.13 -9.43 -0.18
C ALA A 48 6.37 -8.29 -0.86
N TYR A 49 7.05 -7.20 -1.20
CA TYR A 49 6.44 -6.06 -1.90
C TYR A 49 5.84 -6.43 -3.25
N THR A 50 6.49 -7.34 -4.00
CA THR A 50 5.93 -7.83 -5.26
C THR A 50 4.63 -8.61 -5.03
N SER A 51 4.58 -9.44 -4.01
CA SER A 51 3.35 -10.18 -3.64
C SER A 51 2.24 -9.22 -3.20
N ALA A 52 2.54 -8.26 -2.35
CA ALA A 52 1.59 -7.25 -1.90
C ALA A 52 1.02 -6.44 -3.07
N ALA A 53 1.89 -5.91 -3.93
CA ALA A 53 1.48 -5.13 -5.10
C ALA A 53 0.62 -5.95 -6.07
N ARG A 54 0.94 -7.22 -6.30
CA ARG A 54 0.14 -8.12 -7.15
C ARG A 54 -1.30 -8.29 -6.66
N ASN A 55 -1.52 -8.22 -5.36
CA ASN A 55 -2.84 -8.31 -4.74
C ASN A 55 -3.46 -6.93 -4.46
N GLY A 56 -2.81 -5.85 -4.89
CA GLY A 56 -3.30 -4.47 -4.78
C GLY A 56 -3.25 -3.88 -3.39
N PHE A 57 -2.45 -4.45 -2.50
CA PHE A 57 -2.19 -3.90 -1.18
C PHE A 57 -1.24 -2.71 -1.24
N VAL A 58 -1.33 -1.82 -0.27
CA VAL A 58 -0.36 -0.74 -0.06
C VAL A 58 0.91 -1.37 0.53
N LEU A 59 2.07 -0.99 0.01
CA LEU A 59 3.36 -1.44 0.53
C LEU A 59 3.69 -0.60 1.76
N GLU A 60 3.70 -1.20 2.91
CA GLU A 60 4.22 -0.54 4.10
C GLU A 60 5.69 -0.91 4.24
N VAL A 61 6.55 0.08 4.53
CA VAL A 61 8.02 0.02 4.35
C VAL A 61 8.70 0.89 5.39
N ASP A 62 9.68 0.33 6.11
CA ASP A 62 10.51 1.05 7.08
C ASP A 62 11.83 1.52 6.46
N ALA A 63 12.18 2.79 6.59
CA ALA A 63 13.42 3.36 6.08
C ALA A 63 14.44 3.62 7.19
N LYS A 64 15.52 2.86 7.21
CA LYS A 64 16.70 3.03 8.06
C LYS A 64 17.91 3.47 7.22
N LEU A 65 18.90 4.11 7.83
CA LEU A 65 20.08 4.63 7.12
C LEU A 65 21.34 3.76 7.38
N SER A 66 22.04 3.39 6.29
CA SER A 66 23.39 2.81 6.35
C SER A 66 24.46 3.84 6.76
N GLU A 67 25.73 3.44 6.93
CA GLU A 67 26.86 4.31 7.21
C GLU A 67 27.00 5.43 6.16
N ASP A 68 26.97 5.04 4.89
CA ASP A 68 27.04 5.96 3.74
C ASP A 68 25.68 6.65 3.45
N ARG A 69 24.76 6.61 4.44
CA ARG A 69 23.45 7.28 4.45
C ARG A 69 22.56 6.87 3.28
N VAL A 70 22.64 5.65 2.82
CA VAL A 70 21.67 5.08 1.87
C VAL A 70 20.47 4.55 2.63
N PRO A 71 19.23 4.99 2.31
CA PRO A 71 18.02 4.44 2.94
C PRO A 71 17.79 2.98 2.52
N ILE A 72 17.81 2.10 3.51
CA ILE A 72 17.59 0.65 3.39
C ILE A 72 16.20 0.31 3.93
N ALA A 73 15.51 -0.63 3.30
CA ALA A 73 14.28 -1.18 3.84
C ALA A 73 14.64 -2.16 4.97
N LEU A 74 14.47 -1.70 6.20
CA LEU A 74 14.77 -2.45 7.42
C LEU A 74 14.02 -1.82 8.61
N HIS A 75 13.41 -2.66 9.44
CA HIS A 75 12.70 -2.18 10.63
C HIS A 75 13.65 -1.89 11.80
N ASP A 76 14.51 -2.84 12.16
CA ASP A 76 15.37 -2.77 13.33
C ASP A 76 16.62 -1.90 13.06
N ALA A 77 17.19 -1.33 14.09
CA ALA A 77 18.48 -0.64 14.00
C ALA A 77 19.65 -1.60 13.76
N THR A 78 19.44 -2.93 13.96
CA THR A 78 20.46 -3.96 13.77
C THR A 78 20.05 -4.99 12.71
N LEU A 79 21.04 -5.71 12.17
CA LEU A 79 20.87 -6.73 11.13
C LEU A 79 20.50 -8.11 11.69
N ASP A 80 20.63 -8.31 13.00
CA ASP A 80 20.69 -9.62 13.66
C ASP A 80 19.41 -10.44 13.52
N ARG A 81 18.23 -9.79 13.59
CA ARG A 81 16.95 -10.50 13.63
C ARG A 81 16.52 -11.05 12.27
N THR A 82 16.78 -10.31 11.21
CA THR A 82 16.16 -10.57 9.88
C THR A 82 17.16 -10.92 8.81
N THR A 83 18.47 -10.91 9.12
CA THR A 83 19.52 -11.20 8.15
C THR A 83 20.54 -12.20 8.69
N ASN A 84 21.42 -12.67 7.80
CA ASN A 84 22.60 -13.47 8.18
C ASN A 84 23.81 -12.62 8.59
N CYS A 85 23.67 -11.29 8.67
CA CYS A 85 24.66 -10.36 9.19
C CYS A 85 24.30 -9.97 10.63
N SER A 86 25.28 -9.44 11.38
CA SER A 86 25.10 -9.00 12.77
C SER A 86 25.70 -7.62 12.98
N GLY A 87 25.08 -6.83 13.85
CA GLY A 87 25.53 -5.49 14.23
C GLY A 87 24.59 -4.37 13.76
N GLU A 88 24.93 -3.13 14.14
CA GLU A 88 24.13 -1.97 13.82
C GLU A 88 24.20 -1.59 12.33
N LEU A 89 23.05 -1.43 11.67
CA LEU A 89 22.97 -1.06 10.25
C LEU A 89 23.81 0.19 9.92
N ARG A 90 23.79 1.20 10.78
CA ARG A 90 24.52 2.48 10.59
C ARG A 90 26.05 2.35 10.54
N THR A 91 26.60 1.17 10.84
CA THR A 91 28.03 0.90 10.76
C THR A 91 28.44 0.14 9.48
N PHE A 92 27.51 -0.11 8.58
CA PHE A 92 27.74 -0.78 7.31
C PHE A 92 27.44 0.15 6.12
N THR A 93 28.34 0.19 5.16
CA THR A 93 28.08 0.82 3.85
C THR A 93 27.14 -0.04 3.01
N LEU A 94 26.49 0.54 1.99
CA LEU A 94 25.68 -0.24 1.05
C LEU A 94 26.52 -1.35 0.36
N ALA A 95 27.79 -1.10 0.09
CA ALA A 95 28.68 -2.08 -0.51
C ALA A 95 28.86 -3.32 0.41
N GLU A 96 29.07 -3.13 1.69
CA GLU A 96 29.19 -4.21 2.67
C GLU A 96 27.86 -4.94 2.87
N LEU A 97 26.74 -4.22 2.92
CA LEU A 97 25.39 -4.80 2.99
C LEU A 97 25.05 -5.69 1.79
N SER A 98 25.77 -5.53 0.67
CA SER A 98 25.55 -6.37 -0.52
C SER A 98 25.81 -7.86 -0.28
N ALA A 99 26.58 -8.22 0.75
CA ALA A 99 26.83 -9.59 1.19
C ALA A 99 25.73 -10.16 2.11
N CYS A 100 24.96 -9.29 2.77
CA CYS A 100 23.90 -9.68 3.67
C CYS A 100 22.67 -10.19 2.91
N ARG A 101 21.98 -11.18 3.51
CA ARG A 101 20.78 -11.78 2.95
C ARG A 101 19.70 -11.81 4.01
N THR A 102 18.49 -11.41 3.61
CA THR A 102 17.33 -11.49 4.49
C THR A 102 16.83 -12.92 4.61
N ASP A 103 16.43 -13.30 5.80
CA ASP A 103 15.77 -14.56 6.09
C ASP A 103 14.27 -14.37 6.37
N VAL A 104 13.47 -15.43 6.19
CA VAL A 104 12.08 -15.43 6.62
C VAL A 104 12.04 -15.65 8.13
N LEU A 105 11.99 -14.56 8.86
CA LEU A 105 11.77 -14.57 10.30
C LEU A 105 10.42 -13.93 10.59
N GLY A 106 9.70 -14.43 11.60
CA GLY A 106 8.48 -13.77 12.04
C GLY A 106 8.79 -12.39 12.61
N SER A 107 7.83 -11.47 12.54
CA SER A 107 7.92 -10.19 13.24
C SER A 107 8.05 -10.39 14.74
N PRO A 108 8.74 -9.51 15.49
CA PRO A 108 8.76 -9.56 16.95
C PRO A 108 7.33 -9.60 17.50
N GLY A 109 7.06 -10.53 18.41
CA GLY A 109 5.72 -10.72 18.99
C GLY A 109 4.74 -11.50 18.12
N SER A 110 5.10 -11.87 16.88
CA SER A 110 4.27 -12.78 16.08
C SER A 110 4.23 -14.17 16.72
N PRO A 111 3.03 -14.79 16.86
CA PRO A 111 2.92 -16.17 17.33
C PRO A 111 3.39 -17.19 16.27
N LEU A 112 3.76 -16.73 15.08
CA LEU A 112 4.18 -17.59 13.98
C LEU A 112 5.62 -18.05 14.18
N PRO A 113 5.91 -19.35 13.93
CA PRO A 113 7.26 -19.84 14.02
C PRO A 113 8.16 -19.12 13.00
N THR A 114 9.30 -18.67 13.46
CA THR A 114 10.37 -18.16 12.60
C THR A 114 10.83 -19.27 11.66
N ARG A 115 10.97 -18.96 10.39
CA ARG A 115 11.42 -19.92 9.37
C ARG A 115 12.43 -19.23 8.46
N ALA A 116 13.59 -19.86 8.31
CA ALA A 116 14.57 -19.43 7.33
C ALA A 116 13.95 -19.44 5.92
N ALA A 117 14.28 -18.45 5.10
CA ALA A 117 13.84 -18.40 3.73
C ALA A 117 14.45 -19.57 2.94
N ALA A 118 13.62 -20.24 2.14
CA ALA A 118 14.13 -21.25 1.22
C ALA A 118 15.13 -20.65 0.20
N ARG A 119 15.04 -19.34 -0.03
CA ARG A 119 15.94 -18.55 -0.89
C ARG A 119 16.15 -17.19 -0.26
N PRO A 120 17.22 -17.01 0.54
CA PRO A 120 17.57 -15.70 1.07
C PRO A 120 17.78 -14.68 -0.04
N VAL A 121 17.31 -13.45 0.16
CA VAL A 121 17.41 -12.35 -0.82
C VAL A 121 18.21 -11.19 -0.26
N ALA A 122 18.80 -10.38 -1.14
CA ALA A 122 19.49 -9.17 -0.71
C ALA A 122 18.56 -8.18 -0.05
N LEU A 123 19.08 -7.37 0.88
CA LEU A 123 18.39 -6.22 1.44
C LEU A 123 17.97 -5.27 0.31
N ALA A 124 16.76 -4.75 0.41
CA ALA A 124 16.25 -3.78 -0.55
C ALA A 124 16.61 -2.35 -0.12
N THR A 125 16.98 -1.49 -1.05
CA THR A 125 17.05 -0.05 -0.80
C THR A 125 15.68 0.59 -1.00
N ILE A 126 15.40 1.69 -0.29
CA ILE A 126 14.16 2.46 -0.51
C ILE A 126 14.03 2.93 -1.98
N ALA A 127 15.13 3.28 -2.61
CA ALA A 127 15.15 3.62 -4.05
C ALA A 127 14.62 2.49 -4.94
N GLN A 128 14.98 1.23 -4.64
CA GLN A 128 14.48 0.06 -5.39
C GLN A 128 12.97 -0.13 -5.17
N VAL A 129 12.49 0.00 -3.93
CA VAL A 129 11.07 -0.12 -3.58
C VAL A 129 10.24 0.97 -4.27
N LEU A 130 10.68 2.22 -4.18
CA LEU A 130 9.99 3.35 -4.81
C LEU A 130 9.98 3.25 -6.35
N ASN A 131 11.09 2.83 -6.96
CA ASN A 131 11.14 2.56 -8.40
C ASN A 131 10.19 1.43 -8.81
N PHE A 132 10.12 0.36 -8.02
CA PHE A 132 9.15 -0.72 -8.24
C PHE A 132 7.71 -0.19 -8.13
N ALA A 133 7.39 0.55 -7.08
CA ALA A 133 6.07 1.15 -6.87
C ALA A 133 5.69 2.13 -8.01
N ARG A 134 6.62 3.00 -8.42
CA ARG A 134 6.41 3.91 -9.56
C ARG A 134 6.11 3.17 -10.86
N ARG A 135 6.80 2.07 -11.14
CA ARG A 135 6.61 1.27 -12.37
C ARG A 135 5.31 0.47 -12.36
N THR A 136 4.90 -0.03 -11.21
CA THR A 136 3.69 -0.86 -11.06
C THR A 136 2.44 -0.04 -10.78
N GLY A 137 2.57 1.17 -10.23
CA GLY A 137 1.47 1.97 -9.72
C GLY A 137 0.99 1.53 -8.34
N ALA A 138 1.78 0.72 -7.64
CA ALA A 138 1.53 0.39 -6.24
C ALA A 138 1.59 1.64 -5.37
N LYS A 139 0.79 1.67 -4.32
CA LYS A 139 0.89 2.70 -3.27
C LYS A 139 1.91 2.27 -2.23
N VAL A 140 2.56 3.23 -1.61
CA VAL A 140 3.56 3.01 -0.56
C VAL A 140 3.17 3.82 0.67
N ASN A 141 3.23 3.20 1.82
CA ASN A 141 3.24 3.81 3.14
C ASN A 141 4.67 3.70 3.67
N LEU A 142 5.44 4.79 3.61
CA LEU A 142 6.86 4.82 3.94
C LEU A 142 7.06 5.41 5.32
N GLU A 143 7.59 4.61 6.25
CA GLU A 143 7.99 5.10 7.56
C GLU A 143 9.40 5.71 7.51
N ILE A 144 9.53 6.93 8.00
CA ILE A 144 10.83 7.50 8.37
C ILE A 144 11.16 6.96 9.76
N LYS A 145 11.95 5.85 9.79
CA LYS A 145 12.22 5.03 10.98
C LYS A 145 13.33 5.61 11.85
N ASN A 146 13.18 6.87 12.21
CA ASN A 146 14.10 7.59 13.11
C ASN A 146 13.49 7.60 14.52
N VAL A 147 13.75 6.56 15.31
CA VAL A 147 13.07 6.32 16.60
C VAL A 147 13.99 6.69 17.77
N PRO A 148 13.53 7.48 18.76
CA PRO A 148 14.38 7.98 19.86
C PRO A 148 15.05 6.89 20.72
N SER A 149 14.45 5.69 20.79
CA SER A 149 15.02 4.56 21.53
C SER A 149 16.11 3.80 20.77
N ASP A 150 16.27 4.07 19.48
CA ASP A 150 17.21 3.35 18.64
C ASP A 150 18.61 4.00 18.67
N PRO A 151 19.69 3.21 18.61
CA PRO A 151 21.05 3.74 18.64
C PRO A 151 21.41 4.64 17.46
N ASP A 152 20.66 4.55 16.34
CA ASP A 152 20.82 5.36 15.13
C ASP A 152 19.94 6.62 15.12
N PHE A 153 19.32 6.96 16.25
CA PHE A 153 18.47 8.15 16.34
C PHE A 153 19.24 9.45 16.02
N ASP A 154 18.69 10.24 15.13
CA ASP A 154 19.18 11.57 14.78
C ASP A 154 18.10 12.60 15.14
N SER A 155 18.36 13.43 16.15
CA SER A 155 17.43 14.49 16.59
C SER A 155 17.37 15.68 15.62
N THR A 156 18.20 15.69 14.58
CA THR A 156 18.22 16.74 13.57
C THR A 156 17.34 16.39 12.36
N PRO A 157 16.96 17.34 11.52
CA PRO A 157 16.23 17.06 10.27
C PRO A 157 17.03 16.26 9.25
N ALA A 158 18.31 15.96 9.46
CA ALA A 158 19.20 15.37 8.46
C ALA A 158 18.75 13.94 8.07
N TYR A 159 18.24 13.15 9.04
CA TYR A 159 17.71 11.83 8.75
C TYR A 159 16.51 11.89 7.79
N ALA A 160 15.49 12.65 8.16
CA ALA A 160 14.29 12.79 7.35
C ALA A 160 14.58 13.42 5.97
N ASN A 161 15.46 14.42 5.92
CA ASN A 161 15.91 15.03 4.66
C ASN A 161 16.54 13.98 3.74
N ARG A 162 17.39 13.10 4.27
CA ARG A 162 18.05 12.07 3.45
C ARG A 162 17.06 11.06 2.88
N VAL A 163 16.07 10.63 3.66
CA VAL A 163 14.99 9.76 3.16
C VAL A 163 14.20 10.49 2.05
N MET A 164 13.85 11.76 2.28
CA MET A 164 13.10 12.55 1.31
C MET A 164 13.88 12.87 0.04
N ASP A 165 15.22 12.97 0.06
CA ASP A 165 16.04 13.07 -1.14
C ASP A 165 15.77 11.87 -2.08
N VAL A 166 15.79 10.66 -1.53
CA VAL A 166 15.54 9.43 -2.31
C VAL A 166 14.09 9.37 -2.81
N VAL A 167 13.12 9.85 -2.00
CA VAL A 167 11.72 9.96 -2.43
C VAL A 167 11.60 10.86 -3.66
N LEU A 168 12.19 12.04 -3.63
CA LEU A 168 12.14 13.02 -4.72
C LEU A 168 12.87 12.50 -5.98
N ASP A 169 14.04 11.91 -5.81
CA ASP A 169 14.84 11.35 -6.91
C ASP A 169 14.14 10.16 -7.59
N SER A 170 13.30 9.43 -6.87
CA SER A 170 12.51 8.34 -7.44
C SER A 170 11.45 8.80 -8.45
N HIS A 171 11.07 10.08 -8.40
CA HIS A 171 9.97 10.67 -9.18
C HIS A 171 8.63 9.92 -9.00
N ILE A 172 8.42 9.28 -7.86
CA ILE A 172 7.13 8.65 -7.54
C ILE A 172 6.08 9.75 -7.34
N PRO A 173 4.87 9.63 -7.90
CA PRO A 173 3.82 10.61 -7.66
C PRO A 173 3.40 10.64 -6.20
N GLY A 174 3.20 11.84 -5.62
CA GLY A 174 2.72 12.00 -4.23
C GLY A 174 1.41 11.26 -3.95
N SER A 175 0.53 11.14 -4.95
CA SER A 175 -0.72 10.36 -4.81
C SER A 175 -0.53 8.84 -4.63
N GLN A 176 0.71 8.34 -4.77
CA GLN A 176 1.06 6.95 -4.47
C GLN A 176 1.74 6.81 -3.10
N LEU A 177 1.99 7.91 -2.39
CA LEU A 177 2.73 7.94 -1.12
C LEU A 177 1.83 8.34 0.04
N LEU A 178 2.06 7.70 1.17
CA LEU A 178 1.79 8.13 2.52
C LEU A 178 3.15 8.10 3.25
N ILE A 179 3.53 9.16 3.92
CA ILE A 179 4.73 9.19 4.77
C ILE A 179 4.27 9.08 6.21
N GLN A 180 4.79 8.10 6.94
CA GLN A 180 4.48 7.93 8.36
C GLN A 180 5.73 8.07 9.24
N SER A 181 5.57 8.47 10.47
CA SER A 181 6.61 8.52 11.49
C SER A 181 6.03 8.66 12.88
N PHE A 182 6.75 8.16 13.90
CA PHE A 182 6.48 8.47 15.31
C PHE A 182 6.89 9.89 15.71
N ILE A 183 7.69 10.56 14.88
CA ILE A 183 8.27 11.87 15.16
C ILE A 183 7.60 12.94 14.28
N PRO A 184 6.84 13.90 14.86
CA PRO A 184 6.23 15.00 14.11
C PRO A 184 7.19 15.74 13.21
N ALA A 185 8.39 16.09 13.70
CA ALA A 185 9.39 16.81 12.93
C ALA A 185 9.81 16.10 11.62
N ASN A 186 9.79 14.77 11.57
CA ASN A 186 10.05 14.02 10.33
C ASN A 186 8.93 14.25 9.30
N LEU A 187 7.68 14.32 9.76
CA LEU A 187 6.51 14.59 8.90
C LEU A 187 6.51 16.03 8.39
N ASP A 188 6.97 16.97 9.22
CA ASP A 188 7.11 18.38 8.82
C ASP A 188 8.15 18.53 7.70
N VAL A 189 9.30 17.84 7.81
CA VAL A 189 10.27 17.75 6.72
C VAL A 189 9.64 17.17 5.46
N ALA A 190 8.88 16.07 5.57
CA ALA A 190 8.24 15.45 4.41
C ALA A 190 7.27 16.43 3.71
N ARG A 191 6.45 17.15 4.46
CA ARG A 191 5.50 18.14 3.92
C ARG A 191 6.20 19.37 3.34
N GLN A 192 7.26 19.84 3.99
CA GLN A 192 8.06 20.94 3.45
C GLN A 192 8.65 20.58 2.09
N ARG A 193 9.18 19.35 1.94
CA ARG A 193 9.83 18.87 0.72
C ARG A 193 8.83 18.46 -0.36
N MET A 194 7.65 17.98 0.05
CA MET A 194 6.59 17.49 -0.84
C MET A 194 5.21 17.92 -0.33
N PRO A 195 4.77 19.18 -0.54
CA PRO A 195 3.60 19.78 0.14
C PRO A 195 2.25 19.08 -0.07
N ARG A 196 2.15 18.16 -1.01
CA ARG A 196 0.92 17.39 -1.30
C ARG A 196 1.05 15.91 -0.99
N VAL A 197 2.10 15.50 -0.28
CA VAL A 197 2.22 14.12 0.18
C VAL A 197 1.29 13.94 1.38
N ALA A 198 0.58 12.83 1.42
CA ALA A 198 -0.20 12.46 2.59
C ALA A 198 0.75 12.06 3.74
N THR A 199 0.39 12.41 4.96
CA THR A 199 1.20 12.18 6.17
C THR A 199 0.38 11.47 7.24
N SER A 200 1.03 10.61 8.03
CA SER A 200 0.44 9.90 9.15
C SER A 200 1.33 9.95 10.38
N LEU A 201 0.78 10.40 11.49
CA LEU A 201 1.45 10.30 12.78
C LEU A 201 1.22 8.92 13.39
N LEU A 202 2.30 8.15 13.61
CA LEU A 202 2.26 6.90 14.37
C LEU A 202 2.14 7.19 15.85
N SER A 203 1.26 6.46 16.54
CA SER A 203 1.08 6.55 17.97
C SER A 203 1.42 5.21 18.64
N PRO A 204 2.38 5.18 19.59
CA PRO A 204 2.75 3.95 20.28
C PRO A 204 1.69 3.50 21.30
N GLN A 205 0.65 4.28 21.50
CA GLN A 205 -0.46 3.99 22.43
C GLN A 205 -1.79 4.23 21.72
N ALA A 206 -2.63 3.22 21.75
CA ALA A 206 -3.94 3.23 21.08
C ALA A 206 -4.88 4.34 21.52
N ILE A 207 -4.74 4.88 22.75
CA ILE A 207 -5.67 5.86 23.35
C ILE A 207 -4.89 7.07 23.86
N ASN A 208 -3.97 7.61 23.04
CA ASN A 208 -3.25 8.81 23.45
C ASN A 208 -3.87 10.06 22.79
N GLU A 209 -4.65 10.80 23.59
CA GLU A 209 -5.29 12.04 23.13
C GLU A 209 -4.28 13.12 22.70
N LEU A 210 -3.10 13.15 23.31
CA LEU A 210 -2.05 14.12 22.93
C LEU A 210 -1.58 13.87 21.50
N PHE A 211 -1.42 12.60 21.09
CA PHE A 211 -1.06 12.29 19.70
C PHE A 211 -2.20 12.61 18.73
N LEU A 212 -3.44 12.34 19.14
CA LEU A 212 -4.61 12.66 18.32
C LEU A 212 -4.70 14.17 18.08
N GLN A 213 -4.59 14.96 19.14
CA GLN A 213 -4.62 16.43 19.05
C GLN A 213 -3.41 16.96 18.28
N SER A 214 -2.20 16.43 18.54
CA SER A 214 -1.01 16.81 17.81
C SER A 214 -1.13 16.54 16.31
N ALA A 215 -1.71 15.42 15.92
CA ALA A 215 -1.94 15.12 14.50
C ALA A 215 -2.89 16.13 13.85
N ALA A 216 -3.97 16.50 14.54
CA ALA A 216 -4.94 17.47 14.06
C ALA A 216 -4.34 18.89 13.99
N ASP A 217 -3.65 19.34 15.03
CA ASP A 217 -3.04 20.68 15.10
C ASP A 217 -1.99 20.89 14.01
N ASN A 218 -1.28 19.83 13.66
CA ASN A 218 -0.31 19.84 12.56
C ASN A 218 -0.94 19.57 11.19
N ASN A 219 -2.25 19.39 11.10
CA ASN A 219 -2.98 19.07 9.87
C ASN A 219 -2.39 17.86 9.12
N TYR A 220 -2.04 16.79 9.83
CA TYR A 220 -1.72 15.52 9.19
C TYR A 220 -2.98 14.87 8.63
N ASP A 221 -2.83 14.01 7.63
CA ASP A 221 -3.98 13.37 6.97
C ASP A 221 -4.49 12.17 7.75
N PHE A 222 -3.56 11.44 8.41
CA PHE A 222 -3.84 10.22 9.15
C PHE A 222 -3.25 10.26 10.56
N ILE A 223 -3.88 9.47 11.43
CA ILE A 223 -3.24 8.95 12.63
C ILE A 223 -3.20 7.42 12.55
N SER A 224 -2.04 6.83 12.86
CA SER A 224 -1.84 5.38 12.90
C SER A 224 -1.54 4.93 14.33
N PRO A 225 -2.59 4.63 15.12
CA PRO A 225 -2.45 4.16 16.49
C PRO A 225 -2.15 2.65 16.53
N GLU A 226 -1.45 2.21 17.59
CA GLU A 226 -1.33 0.79 17.90
C GLU A 226 -2.70 0.19 18.24
N TRP A 227 -2.99 -1.01 17.72
CA TRP A 227 -4.22 -1.74 18.00
C TRP A 227 -4.18 -2.38 19.42
N PRO A 228 -5.29 -2.40 20.21
CA PRO A 228 -6.66 -2.08 19.80
C PRO A 228 -7.06 -0.59 19.97
N VAL A 229 -7.93 -0.13 19.08
CA VAL A 229 -8.58 1.19 19.19
C VAL A 229 -10.10 1.05 19.30
N SER A 230 -10.75 1.94 20.07
CA SER A 230 -12.20 1.95 20.20
C SER A 230 -12.87 2.67 19.01
N ALA A 231 -14.12 2.33 18.75
CA ALA A 231 -14.92 3.06 17.76
C ALA A 231 -15.11 4.56 18.13
N ASP A 232 -15.11 4.86 19.43
CA ASP A 232 -15.16 6.23 19.92
C ASP A 232 -13.88 7.01 19.58
N TYR A 233 -12.69 6.40 19.74
CA TYR A 233 -11.43 7.00 19.33
C TYR A 233 -11.44 7.33 17.83
N VAL A 234 -11.85 6.38 16.98
CA VAL A 234 -11.97 6.61 15.54
C VAL A 234 -12.95 7.74 15.21
N SER A 235 -14.08 7.79 15.93
CA SER A 235 -15.07 8.86 15.75
C SER A 235 -14.51 10.24 16.13
N ARG A 236 -13.70 10.33 17.18
CA ARG A 236 -13.04 11.59 17.57
C ARG A 236 -11.97 12.01 16.55
N ALA A 237 -11.18 11.04 16.02
CA ALA A 237 -10.25 11.33 14.94
C ALA A 237 -10.97 11.94 13.73
N HIS A 238 -12.09 11.34 13.31
CA HIS A 238 -12.90 11.88 12.22
C HIS A 238 -13.47 13.28 12.52
N ALA A 239 -13.89 13.54 13.77
CA ALA A 239 -14.35 14.87 14.17
C ALA A 239 -13.24 15.94 14.06
N LEU A 240 -11.98 15.52 14.15
CA LEU A 240 -10.80 16.37 13.96
C LEU A 240 -10.30 16.38 12.49
N GLY A 241 -10.99 15.68 11.58
CA GLY A 241 -10.62 15.61 10.16
C GLY A 241 -9.51 14.63 9.84
N LEU A 242 -9.18 13.71 10.75
CA LEU A 242 -8.13 12.70 10.59
C LEU A 242 -8.72 11.37 10.12
N ASP A 243 -8.11 10.75 9.13
CA ASP A 243 -8.30 9.34 8.78
C ASP A 243 -7.53 8.44 9.78
N VAL A 244 -7.96 7.19 9.96
CA VAL A 244 -7.35 6.27 10.92
C VAL A 244 -6.83 5.01 10.24
N ALA A 245 -5.56 4.68 10.50
CA ALA A 245 -4.86 3.49 9.94
C ALA A 245 -4.14 2.71 11.06
N PRO A 246 -4.85 1.93 11.89
CA PRO A 246 -4.24 1.25 13.03
C PRO A 246 -3.29 0.11 12.61
N PHE A 247 -2.32 -0.22 13.49
CA PHE A 247 -1.32 -1.29 13.38
C PHE A 247 -1.15 -2.04 14.70
N THR A 248 -0.78 -3.32 14.75
CA THR A 248 -0.79 -4.31 13.69
C THR A 248 -1.98 -5.24 13.90
N LEU A 249 -2.78 -5.48 12.86
CA LEU A 249 -4.03 -6.25 12.95
C LEU A 249 -3.87 -7.63 12.31
N ASP A 250 -3.41 -8.61 13.07
CA ASP A 250 -3.08 -9.95 12.57
C ASP A 250 -4.13 -11.01 12.90
N ALA A 251 -5.27 -10.58 13.46
CA ALA A 251 -6.42 -11.45 13.66
C ALA A 251 -7.64 -10.98 12.85
N ALA A 252 -8.36 -11.94 12.24
CA ALA A 252 -9.55 -11.64 11.46
C ALA A 252 -10.66 -10.93 12.28
N ALA A 253 -10.70 -11.15 13.60
CA ALA A 253 -11.61 -10.46 14.50
C ALA A 253 -11.32 -8.97 14.57
N ASP A 254 -10.04 -8.60 14.67
CA ASP A 254 -9.55 -7.23 14.77
C ASP A 254 -9.80 -6.46 13.47
N VAL A 255 -9.49 -7.07 12.33
CA VAL A 255 -9.81 -6.51 11.00
C VAL A 255 -11.30 -6.18 10.87
N ARG A 256 -12.18 -7.08 11.33
CA ARG A 256 -13.63 -6.82 11.32
C ARG A 256 -14.02 -5.74 12.32
N ALA A 257 -13.35 -5.64 13.46
CA ALA A 257 -13.58 -4.60 14.44
C ALA A 257 -13.16 -3.22 13.90
N ALA A 258 -11.97 -3.10 13.30
CA ALA A 258 -11.51 -1.87 12.65
C ALA A 258 -12.47 -1.41 11.52
N LYS A 259 -12.97 -2.35 10.70
CA LYS A 259 -14.00 -2.03 9.70
C LYS A 259 -15.29 -1.49 10.34
N ARG A 260 -15.77 -2.10 11.44
CA ARG A 260 -16.96 -1.60 12.15
C ARG A 260 -16.73 -0.23 12.77
N ALA A 261 -15.52 0.01 13.28
CA ALA A 261 -15.10 1.32 13.78
C ALA A 261 -14.91 2.36 12.68
N ARG A 262 -14.96 1.95 11.40
CA ARG A 262 -14.83 2.80 10.20
C ARG A 262 -13.41 3.33 9.96
N ALA A 263 -12.37 2.60 10.37
CA ALA A 263 -11.01 2.93 9.98
C ALA A 263 -10.85 2.94 8.44
N GLU A 264 -10.10 3.89 7.90
CA GLU A 264 -9.87 4.07 6.45
C GLU A 264 -8.84 3.10 5.91
N ALA A 265 -7.89 2.73 6.75
CA ALA A 265 -6.88 1.73 6.42
C ALA A 265 -6.62 0.81 7.63
N LEU A 266 -5.87 -0.24 7.40
CA LEU A 266 -5.32 -1.13 8.44
C LEU A 266 -3.97 -1.68 8.00
N ILE A 267 -3.05 -1.83 8.94
CA ILE A 267 -1.70 -2.35 8.71
C ILE A 267 -1.62 -3.75 9.31
N THR A 268 -1.15 -4.75 8.54
CA THR A 268 -1.19 -6.17 8.92
C THR A 268 -0.06 -6.98 8.29
N ASP A 269 0.42 -8.00 9.00
CA ASP A 269 1.40 -8.98 8.50
C ASP A 269 0.78 -9.99 7.53
N ASP A 270 -0.55 -10.30 7.64
CA ASP A 270 -1.28 -11.19 6.72
C ASP A 270 -2.36 -10.42 5.93
N PRO A 271 -1.98 -9.69 4.88
CA PRO A 271 -2.92 -8.89 4.10
C PRO A 271 -3.98 -9.74 3.35
N LEU A 272 -3.69 -11.01 3.05
CA LEU A 272 -4.69 -11.91 2.46
C LEU A 272 -5.73 -12.37 3.49
N MET A 273 -5.35 -12.61 4.73
CA MET A 273 -6.29 -12.86 5.83
C MET A 273 -7.18 -11.64 6.03
N ALA A 274 -6.59 -10.44 6.08
CA ALA A 274 -7.34 -9.20 6.20
C ALA A 274 -8.36 -9.02 5.05
N GLY A 275 -7.94 -9.27 3.81
CA GLY A 275 -8.85 -9.27 2.66
C GLY A 275 -10.03 -10.22 2.84
N ARG A 276 -9.78 -11.45 3.28
CA ARG A 276 -10.84 -12.45 3.56
C ARG A 276 -11.77 -12.00 4.70
N ALA A 277 -11.22 -11.42 5.77
CA ALA A 277 -11.99 -10.90 6.89
C ALA A 277 -12.92 -9.73 6.49
N LEU A 278 -12.52 -8.95 5.49
CA LEU A 278 -13.31 -7.91 4.87
C LEU A 278 -14.34 -8.40 3.83
N GLY A 279 -14.35 -9.71 3.54
CA GLY A 279 -15.24 -10.34 2.55
C GLY A 279 -14.69 -10.34 1.12
N LEU A 280 -13.42 -9.96 0.94
CA LEU A 280 -12.74 -9.94 -0.35
C LEU A 280 -11.97 -11.24 -0.59
N ARG A 281 -11.91 -11.69 -1.84
CA ARG A 281 -11.14 -12.88 -2.24
C ARG A 281 -10.22 -12.56 -3.41
N PRO A 282 -9.00 -13.11 -3.46
CA PRO A 282 -8.17 -12.97 -4.64
C PRO A 282 -8.85 -13.68 -5.84
N PRO A 283 -8.79 -13.12 -7.05
CA PRO A 283 -9.16 -13.85 -8.25
C PRO A 283 -8.37 -15.15 -8.33
N ARG A 284 -9.02 -16.22 -8.77
CA ARG A 284 -8.34 -17.52 -8.97
C ARG A 284 -7.24 -17.41 -10.02
N PHE A 285 -7.51 -16.61 -11.04
CA PHE A 285 -6.58 -16.32 -12.13
C PHE A 285 -6.88 -14.94 -12.71
N PHE A 286 -5.84 -14.25 -13.17
CA PHE A 286 -5.94 -13.03 -13.95
C PHE A 286 -4.81 -13.02 -14.97
N SER A 287 -5.15 -13.16 -16.24
CA SER A 287 -4.23 -12.99 -17.34
C SER A 287 -4.37 -11.59 -17.94
N ALA A 288 -3.27 -11.05 -18.39
CA ALA A 288 -3.27 -9.76 -19.07
C ALA A 288 -2.03 -9.63 -19.95
N THR A 289 -2.24 -9.24 -21.19
CA THR A 289 -1.17 -8.94 -22.12
C THR A 289 -1.38 -7.59 -22.77
N ALA A 290 -0.27 -6.96 -23.20
CA ALA A 290 -0.33 -5.74 -23.97
C ALA A 290 0.50 -5.89 -25.26
N PHE A 291 -0.03 -5.41 -26.37
CA PHE A 291 0.64 -5.43 -27.66
C PHE A 291 0.29 -4.18 -28.50
N ILE A 292 1.16 -3.92 -29.47
CA ILE A 292 0.98 -2.82 -30.41
C ILE A 292 0.24 -3.36 -31.64
N ASP A 293 -0.90 -2.73 -31.97
CA ASP A 293 -1.71 -3.00 -33.14
C ASP A 293 -1.86 -1.71 -33.97
N GLY A 294 -1.09 -1.64 -35.06
CA GLY A 294 -0.95 -0.42 -35.86
C GLY A 294 -0.42 0.76 -35.01
N ARG A 295 -1.25 1.79 -34.83
CA ARG A 295 -0.92 2.98 -34.02
C ARG A 295 -1.57 2.96 -32.62
N ARG A 296 -1.98 1.80 -32.13
CA ARG A 296 -2.67 1.65 -30.85
C ARG A 296 -1.95 0.63 -29.96
N LEU A 297 -1.86 0.93 -28.67
CA LEU A 297 -1.48 -0.04 -27.67
C LEU A 297 -2.76 -0.67 -27.15
N ILE A 298 -2.88 -1.98 -27.25
CA ILE A 298 -4.04 -2.77 -26.87
C ILE A 298 -3.68 -3.60 -25.63
N ALA A 299 -4.57 -3.59 -24.63
CA ALA A 299 -4.57 -4.54 -23.53
C ALA A 299 -5.73 -5.52 -23.71
N THR A 300 -5.45 -6.80 -23.45
CA THR A 300 -6.45 -7.87 -23.46
C THR A 300 -6.15 -8.87 -22.36
N GLY A 301 -7.16 -9.62 -21.93
CA GLY A 301 -7.00 -10.65 -20.91
C GLY A 301 -8.35 -11.10 -20.35
N ASP A 302 -8.25 -11.96 -19.34
CA ASP A 302 -9.37 -12.58 -18.67
C ASP A 302 -9.16 -12.74 -17.17
N LEU A 303 -10.25 -12.97 -16.45
CA LEU A 303 -10.27 -13.17 -15.02
C LEU A 303 -11.13 -14.40 -14.68
N LEU A 304 -10.61 -15.29 -13.84
CA LEU A 304 -11.39 -16.38 -13.25
C LEU A 304 -11.77 -16.04 -11.81
N THR A 305 -13.07 -16.17 -11.51
CA THR A 305 -13.59 -15.97 -10.16
C THR A 305 -13.24 -17.16 -9.25
N PRO A 306 -12.97 -16.93 -7.96
CA PRO A 306 -12.79 -18.01 -7.00
C PRO A 306 -14.12 -18.70 -6.65
N ARG A 307 -14.04 -19.88 -6.04
CA ARG A 307 -15.25 -20.58 -5.54
C ARG A 307 -16.07 -19.66 -4.62
N GLY A 308 -17.39 -19.66 -4.81
CA GLY A 308 -18.34 -18.86 -4.02
C GLY A 308 -18.49 -17.42 -4.48
N VAL A 309 -17.85 -17.01 -5.58
CA VAL A 309 -18.08 -15.73 -6.27
C VAL A 309 -18.61 -16.04 -7.67
N SER A 310 -19.86 -15.71 -7.93
CA SER A 310 -20.46 -15.90 -9.24
C SER A 310 -19.84 -14.99 -10.31
N ALA A 311 -19.93 -15.37 -11.58
CA ALA A 311 -19.49 -14.50 -12.69
C ALA A 311 -20.19 -13.13 -12.65
N ARG A 312 -21.47 -13.07 -12.30
CA ARG A 312 -22.22 -11.80 -12.15
C ARG A 312 -21.63 -10.88 -11.08
N GLN A 313 -21.03 -11.43 -10.02
CA GLN A 313 -20.36 -10.68 -8.94
C GLN A 313 -18.91 -10.34 -9.31
N GLY A 314 -18.17 -11.30 -9.86
CA GLY A 314 -16.74 -11.20 -10.11
C GLY A 314 -16.37 -10.50 -11.42
N CYS A 315 -17.16 -10.72 -12.52
CA CYS A 315 -16.90 -10.08 -13.82
C CYS A 315 -17.36 -8.61 -13.87
N ARG A 316 -17.35 -7.94 -12.74
CA ARG A 316 -17.60 -6.50 -12.62
C ARG A 316 -16.36 -5.83 -12.09
N GLY A 317 -15.95 -4.77 -12.72
CA GLY A 317 -14.81 -4.01 -12.24
C GLY A 317 -14.07 -3.31 -13.36
N ARG A 318 -13.18 -2.46 -12.96
CA ARG A 318 -12.36 -1.65 -13.85
C ARG A 318 -11.04 -2.36 -14.09
N ILE A 319 -10.54 -2.24 -15.31
CA ILE A 319 -9.16 -2.61 -15.67
C ILE A 319 -8.41 -1.32 -15.96
N THR A 320 -7.28 -1.14 -15.32
CA THR A 320 -6.38 0.00 -15.56
C THR A 320 -5.10 -0.50 -16.21
N MET A 321 -4.83 -0.01 -17.42
CA MET A 321 -3.54 -0.17 -18.09
C MET A 321 -2.69 1.08 -17.84
N ARG A 322 -1.55 0.91 -17.20
CA ARG A 322 -0.55 1.94 -16.96
C ARG A 322 0.59 1.79 -17.96
N VAL A 323 0.94 2.86 -18.64
CA VAL A 323 1.93 2.87 -19.74
C VAL A 323 3.06 3.81 -19.38
N MET A 324 4.28 3.31 -19.35
CA MET A 324 5.49 4.10 -19.13
C MET A 324 6.39 4.03 -20.36
N ILE A 325 6.98 5.17 -20.73
CA ILE A 325 7.92 5.29 -21.84
C ILE A 325 9.16 6.00 -21.32
N GLY A 326 10.25 5.24 -21.18
CA GLY A 326 11.47 5.74 -20.53
C GLY A 326 11.17 6.19 -19.10
N SER A 327 11.72 7.33 -18.70
CA SER A 327 11.52 7.96 -17.38
C SER A 327 10.26 8.82 -17.27
N ARG A 328 9.46 8.95 -18.34
CA ARG A 328 8.26 9.81 -18.33
C ARG A 328 7.20 9.30 -17.36
N PRO A 329 6.38 10.19 -16.78
CA PRO A 329 5.25 9.81 -15.96
C PRO A 329 4.33 8.83 -16.70
N ALA A 330 3.87 7.80 -15.98
CA ALA A 330 2.97 6.82 -16.56
C ALA A 330 1.62 7.44 -16.93
N ARG A 331 1.13 7.08 -18.12
CA ARG A 331 -0.25 7.37 -18.53
C ARG A 331 -1.13 6.18 -18.20
N SER A 332 -2.34 6.44 -17.77
CA SER A 332 -3.32 5.39 -17.47
C SER A 332 -4.46 5.41 -18.47
N VAL A 333 -4.82 4.22 -18.95
CA VAL A 333 -6.01 3.99 -19.79
C VAL A 333 -6.90 3.01 -19.06
N ARG A 334 -8.21 3.25 -19.09
CA ARG A 334 -9.18 2.45 -18.33
C ARG A 334 -10.11 1.69 -19.25
N GLY A 335 -10.37 0.43 -18.90
CA GLY A 335 -11.36 -0.45 -19.50
C GLY A 335 -12.22 -1.11 -18.44
N ARG A 336 -13.07 -2.03 -18.87
CA ARG A 336 -13.95 -2.82 -17.99
C ARG A 336 -13.97 -4.27 -18.43
N LEU A 337 -14.21 -5.17 -17.47
CA LEU A 337 -14.57 -6.56 -17.76
C LEU A 337 -15.96 -6.62 -18.42
N ASN A 338 -16.10 -7.51 -19.39
CA ASN A 338 -17.38 -7.89 -19.94
C ASN A 338 -18.06 -8.98 -19.07
N ARG A 339 -19.24 -9.46 -19.50
CA ARG A 339 -20.00 -10.50 -18.74
C ARG A 339 -19.29 -11.85 -18.67
N ASN A 340 -18.37 -12.11 -19.59
CA ASN A 340 -17.56 -13.33 -19.66
C ASN A 340 -16.24 -13.18 -18.87
N CYS A 341 -16.06 -12.11 -18.09
CA CYS A 341 -14.83 -11.78 -17.40
C CYS A 341 -13.64 -11.48 -18.31
N GLU A 342 -13.84 -11.11 -19.53
CA GLU A 342 -12.82 -10.74 -20.51
C GLU A 342 -12.72 -9.22 -20.63
N PHE A 343 -11.59 -8.74 -21.11
CA PHE A 343 -11.43 -7.33 -21.48
C PHE A 343 -10.56 -7.16 -22.73
N ARG A 344 -10.88 -6.14 -23.51
CA ARG A 344 -10.05 -5.63 -24.59
C ARG A 344 -10.28 -4.13 -24.72
N PHE A 345 -9.22 -3.33 -24.58
CA PHE A 345 -9.27 -1.89 -24.75
C PHE A 345 -7.87 -1.36 -25.08
N GLY A 346 -7.76 -0.09 -25.47
CA GLY A 346 -6.45 0.46 -25.81
C GLY A 346 -6.40 1.97 -25.87
N THR A 347 -5.21 2.48 -26.19
CA THR A 347 -4.94 3.90 -26.38
C THR A 347 -5.60 4.40 -27.68
N ARG A 348 -5.90 5.70 -27.78
CA ARG A 348 -6.34 6.32 -29.03
C ARG A 348 -5.22 6.48 -30.05
N ARG A 349 -3.98 6.66 -29.59
CA ARG A 349 -2.77 6.77 -30.42
C ARG A 349 -1.60 6.11 -29.66
N THR A 350 -0.67 5.49 -30.40
CA THR A 350 0.61 5.05 -29.83
C THR A 350 1.46 6.26 -29.44
N PRO A 351 2.23 6.16 -28.35
CA PRO A 351 3.28 7.12 -28.07
C PRO A 351 4.34 7.08 -29.19
N PRO A 352 5.00 8.19 -29.47
CA PRO A 352 6.03 8.24 -30.50
C PRO A 352 7.24 7.35 -30.16
N ARG A 353 8.03 7.02 -31.14
CA ARG A 353 9.17 6.12 -31.36
C ARG A 353 10.28 6.02 -30.30
N LEU A 354 9.99 6.00 -29.02
CA LEU A 354 10.99 5.96 -27.92
C LEU A 354 11.18 4.55 -27.31
N GLY A 355 11.10 3.50 -28.14
CA GLY A 355 11.21 2.11 -27.69
C GLY A 355 9.89 1.49 -27.21
N PRO A 356 9.88 0.15 -26.94
CA PRO A 356 8.69 -0.54 -26.49
C PRO A 356 8.24 -0.02 -25.12
N PRO A 357 6.96 0.36 -24.94
CA PRO A 357 6.46 0.85 -23.67
C PRO A 357 6.43 -0.26 -22.61
N LEU A 358 6.79 0.11 -21.38
CA LEU A 358 6.59 -0.74 -20.23
C LEU A 358 5.12 -0.63 -19.77
N VAL A 359 4.44 -1.75 -19.69
CA VAL A 359 3.00 -1.79 -19.39
C VAL A 359 2.73 -2.59 -18.13
N THR A 360 1.87 -2.04 -17.28
CA THR A 360 1.29 -2.72 -16.13
C THR A 360 -0.23 -2.74 -16.31
N ILE A 361 -0.86 -3.89 -16.12
CA ILE A 361 -2.31 -4.05 -16.23
C ILE A 361 -2.84 -4.51 -14.88
N ARG A 362 -3.81 -3.77 -14.35
CA ARG A 362 -4.42 -4.03 -13.06
C ARG A 362 -5.93 -4.18 -13.20
N PHE A 363 -6.47 -5.26 -12.66
CA PHE A 363 -7.85 -5.33 -12.23
C PHE A 363 -7.96 -4.56 -10.91
N ASP A 364 -8.80 -3.54 -10.83
CA ASP A 364 -8.88 -2.64 -9.68
C ASP A 364 -9.63 -3.23 -8.48
N GLY A 365 -10.11 -4.48 -8.61
CA GLY A 365 -10.96 -5.12 -7.62
C GLY A 365 -12.43 -4.71 -7.74
N ASN A 366 -13.26 -5.26 -6.87
CA ASN A 366 -14.66 -4.92 -6.70
C ASN A 366 -15.13 -5.28 -5.28
N ALA A 367 -16.44 -5.23 -5.02
CA ALA A 367 -17.01 -5.56 -3.70
C ALA A 367 -16.78 -7.02 -3.23
N HIS A 368 -16.29 -7.91 -4.08
CA HIS A 368 -16.10 -9.35 -3.80
C HIS A 368 -14.68 -9.83 -4.04
N LEU A 369 -13.92 -9.11 -4.86
CA LEU A 369 -12.59 -9.52 -5.30
C LEU A 369 -11.54 -8.47 -4.97
N LEU A 370 -10.40 -8.94 -4.45
CA LEU A 370 -9.18 -8.15 -4.34
C LEU A 370 -8.69 -7.69 -5.72
N PRO A 371 -7.98 -6.58 -5.81
CA PRO A 371 -7.26 -6.19 -7.01
C PRO A 371 -6.27 -7.27 -7.45
N ARG A 372 -5.91 -7.25 -8.73
CA ARG A 372 -4.85 -8.11 -9.27
C ARG A 372 -4.05 -7.38 -10.32
N LEU A 373 -2.73 -7.51 -10.24
CA LEU A 373 -1.79 -6.81 -11.10
C LEU A 373 -0.93 -7.81 -11.90
N VAL A 374 -0.74 -7.52 -13.18
CA VAL A 374 0.18 -8.20 -14.10
C VAL A 374 1.16 -7.19 -14.68
N GLY A 375 2.42 -7.56 -14.72
CA GLY A 375 3.52 -6.71 -15.18
C GLY A 375 4.32 -6.12 -14.02
N PRO A 376 5.27 -5.23 -14.30
CA PRO A 376 5.50 -4.57 -15.59
C PRO A 376 6.01 -5.52 -16.68
N GLN A 377 5.55 -5.33 -17.91
CA GLN A 377 5.96 -6.10 -19.08
C GLN A 377 6.19 -5.17 -20.28
N LEU A 378 7.09 -5.52 -21.19
CA LEU A 378 7.23 -4.81 -22.45
C LEU A 378 6.03 -5.14 -23.35
N ALA A 379 5.46 -4.13 -24.01
CA ALA A 379 4.44 -4.38 -25.01
C ALA A 379 5.06 -5.04 -26.23
N GLY A 380 4.58 -6.24 -26.57
CA GLY A 380 4.99 -6.98 -27.76
C GLY A 380 4.34 -6.45 -29.04
N LEU A 381 4.73 -7.03 -30.18
CA LEU A 381 3.96 -6.88 -31.41
C LEU A 381 2.70 -7.77 -31.31
N LYS A 382 1.67 -7.39 -32.08
CA LYS A 382 0.45 -8.21 -32.17
C LYS A 382 0.81 -9.64 -32.58
N PRO A 383 0.40 -10.67 -31.83
CA PRO A 383 0.59 -12.05 -32.27
C PRO A 383 -0.02 -12.25 -33.66
N PRO A 384 0.63 -13.04 -34.53
CA PRO A 384 0.02 -13.40 -35.81
C PRO A 384 -1.31 -14.08 -35.57
N VAL A 385 -2.34 -13.69 -36.29
CA VAL A 385 -3.61 -14.40 -36.29
C VAL A 385 -3.39 -15.66 -37.12
N PHE A 386 -3.21 -16.78 -36.44
CA PHE A 386 -3.34 -18.06 -37.13
C PHE A 386 -4.84 -18.27 -37.38
N THR A 387 -5.29 -18.01 -38.59
CA THR A 387 -6.56 -18.54 -39.08
C THR A 387 -6.41 -20.07 -39.19
N PRO A 388 -7.33 -20.86 -38.60
CA PRO A 388 -7.31 -22.31 -38.72
C PRO A 388 -7.47 -22.77 -40.16
#